data_d6865fcfc0ce687a87ab75054f307a12
#
_entry.id   d6865fcfc0ce687a87ab75054f307a12
#
_cell.length_a   1.000
_cell.length_b   1.000
_cell.length_c   1.000
_cell.angle_alpha   90.00
_cell.angle_beta   90.00
_cell.angle_gamma   90.00
#
_symmetry.space_group_name_H-M   'P 1'
#
loop_
_entity.id
_entity.type
_entity.pdbx_description
1 polymer ?
#
loop_
_entity_poly.entity_id
_entity_poly.type
_entity_poly.pdbx_seq_one_letter_code
_entity_poly.pdbx_strand_id
1 'polypeptide(L)'
;MRGAARPIRRRALLAGLATSPALAHTTARAAAPPSPGAAIAAALDSLPAGPALLASYPDSAANRRFPAFFPANDGVAYVYDNTLAGLALLAAGDAPRAARIADALALAQAHDPDRAAPRLRNAYRAGPMRLLDGATPLPGWWDAAGGHWAEDPYQIGSETGPIAWAILLWTSLARAGVNAAQYHEAAMRAADWVVAQCRAPRGFTGGLYGFPPHPQRLGWTSTEQNTDLAVAFARLGRRAEAAHAASFVRAMRDPATGLFATGLLPDGRINRLVAADACLWPLLASLVPPADRAASLASCLRALGHPRNRPAGLGFSAASQGIWTEGTAFALLALRTAAPSQAARFRKSLQAARTPSGVLRATAAAAPLATGLTTGPGPGADPFVYEPVPALAPTAWAALAARHYNPLAA
;
A
#
# COMPACT_ATOMS: atom_id res chain seq x y z
N MET A 1 -16.28 22.07 -85.87
CA MET A 1 -16.19 23.50 -86.25
C MET A 1 -15.27 24.17 -85.23
N ARG A 2 -14.34 24.95 -85.72
CA ARG A 2 -13.22 25.55 -85.01
C ARG A 2 -13.70 26.79 -84.22
N GLY A 3 -13.15 26.98 -83.00
CA GLY A 3 -13.31 28.22 -82.23
C GLY A 3 -12.03 28.51 -81.43
N ALA A 4 -11.41 29.61 -81.81
CA ALA A 4 -10.04 29.99 -81.54
C ALA A 4 -9.81 30.49 -80.10
N ALA A 5 -8.61 30.29 -79.59
CA ALA A 5 -8.01 30.84 -78.38
C ALA A 5 -7.72 32.37 -78.59
N ARG A 6 -7.90 33.19 -77.55
CA ARG A 6 -7.27 34.49 -77.36
C ARG A 6 -6.53 34.62 -76.05
N PRO A 7 -5.34 35.22 -76.03
CA PRO A 7 -4.49 35.30 -74.83
C PRO A 7 -4.86 36.51 -73.97
N ILE A 8 -4.84 36.32 -72.64
CA ILE A 8 -5.00 37.39 -71.65
C ILE A 8 -3.63 37.74 -71.04
N ARG A 9 -3.35 39.00 -71.03
CA ARG A 9 -2.11 39.69 -70.69
C ARG A 9 -1.78 39.52 -69.18
N ARG A 10 -0.46 39.26 -68.89
CA ARG A 10 0.14 39.39 -67.58
C ARG A 10 0.02 40.82 -67.05
N ARG A 11 -0.62 41.01 -65.89
CA ARG A 11 -0.37 42.17 -65.00
C ARG A 11 0.45 41.76 -63.84
N ALA A 12 1.60 42.40 -63.67
CA ALA A 12 2.43 42.32 -62.51
C ALA A 12 1.70 42.91 -61.30
N LEU A 13 1.62 42.17 -60.21
CA LEU A 13 1.24 42.70 -58.90
C LEU A 13 2.47 42.66 -57.99
N LEU A 14 2.82 43.81 -57.46
CA LEU A 14 3.85 44.08 -56.50
C LEU A 14 3.68 43.22 -55.23
N ALA A 15 4.73 42.51 -54.83
CA ALA A 15 4.82 41.79 -53.56
C ALA A 15 5.01 42.82 -52.43
N GLY A 16 3.96 42.99 -51.64
CA GLY A 16 4.01 43.57 -50.31
C GLY A 16 4.52 42.51 -49.30
N LEU A 17 5.75 42.68 -48.81
CA LEU A 17 6.24 41.92 -47.66
C LEU A 17 5.47 42.30 -46.41
N ALA A 18 4.44 41.52 -46.08
CA ALA A 18 3.85 41.55 -44.75
C ALA A 18 4.68 40.69 -43.83
N THR A 19 5.47 41.30 -42.97
CA THR A 19 6.12 40.65 -41.83
C THR A 19 5.08 40.26 -40.80
N SER A 20 4.62 39.01 -40.82
CA SER A 20 3.82 38.46 -39.73
C SER A 20 4.72 38.31 -38.50
N PRO A 21 4.33 38.85 -37.32
CA PRO A 21 5.04 38.55 -36.10
C PRO A 21 4.87 37.06 -35.81
N ALA A 22 5.96 36.31 -35.78
CA ALA A 22 6.00 34.92 -35.26
C ALA A 22 5.57 34.96 -33.80
N LEU A 23 4.32 34.58 -33.53
CA LEU A 23 3.87 34.25 -32.19
C LEU A 23 4.72 33.08 -31.69
N ALA A 24 5.75 33.38 -30.90
CA ALA A 24 6.50 32.40 -30.14
C ALA A 24 5.50 31.72 -29.17
N HIS A 25 5.00 30.58 -29.57
CA HIS A 25 4.28 29.70 -28.66
C HIS A 25 5.32 29.19 -27.65
N THR A 26 5.51 29.89 -26.55
CA THR A 26 6.14 29.35 -25.37
C THR A 26 5.23 28.23 -24.87
N THR A 27 5.51 27.01 -25.29
CA THR A 27 4.94 25.84 -24.65
C THR A 27 5.37 25.88 -23.19
N ALA A 28 4.46 26.31 -22.32
CA ALA A 28 4.67 26.23 -20.88
C ALA A 28 5.00 24.77 -20.57
N ARG A 29 6.24 24.50 -20.22
CA ARG A 29 6.68 23.16 -19.82
C ARG A 29 5.85 22.80 -18.58
N ALA A 30 4.96 21.82 -18.70
CA ALA A 30 4.15 21.37 -17.59
C ALA A 30 5.06 21.11 -16.37
N ALA A 31 4.72 21.69 -15.24
CA ALA A 31 5.49 21.51 -14.01
C ALA A 31 5.57 20.01 -13.70
N ALA A 32 6.75 19.57 -13.23
CA ALA A 32 6.91 18.17 -12.84
C ALA A 32 5.91 17.83 -11.72
N PRO A 33 5.29 16.63 -11.73
CA PRO A 33 4.40 16.22 -10.66
C PRO A 33 5.08 16.31 -9.28
N PRO A 34 4.33 16.66 -8.22
CA PRO A 34 4.89 16.70 -6.86
C PRO A 34 5.47 15.34 -6.47
N SER A 35 6.46 15.34 -5.57
CA SER A 35 7.01 14.08 -5.07
C SER A 35 5.93 13.27 -4.33
N PRO A 36 6.06 11.93 -4.21
CA PRO A 36 5.10 11.12 -3.48
C PRO A 36 4.86 11.60 -2.04
N GLY A 37 5.90 11.97 -1.32
CA GLY A 37 5.77 12.52 0.04
C GLY A 37 5.07 13.88 0.06
N ALA A 38 5.31 14.75 -0.92
CA ALA A 38 4.60 16.03 -1.04
C ALA A 38 3.12 15.82 -1.38
N ALA A 39 2.79 14.80 -2.20
CA ALA A 39 1.39 14.47 -2.49
C ALA A 39 0.64 13.99 -1.24
N ILE A 40 1.28 13.16 -0.40
CA ILE A 40 0.71 12.72 0.89
C ILE A 40 0.47 13.92 1.82
N ALA A 41 1.47 14.80 1.97
CA ALA A 41 1.36 15.98 2.82
C ALA A 41 0.23 16.92 2.35
N ALA A 42 0.16 17.21 1.05
CA ALA A 42 -0.88 18.04 0.45
C ALA A 42 -2.29 17.44 0.62
N ALA A 43 -2.43 16.12 0.46
CA ALA A 43 -3.69 15.43 0.70
C ALA A 43 -4.15 15.58 2.17
N LEU A 44 -3.24 15.46 3.13
CA LEU A 44 -3.57 15.63 4.54
C LEU A 44 -3.88 17.11 4.89
N ASP A 45 -3.18 18.07 4.27
CA ASP A 45 -3.43 19.51 4.45
C ASP A 45 -4.77 19.96 3.88
N SER A 46 -5.31 19.24 2.90
CA SER A 46 -6.66 19.53 2.38
C SER A 46 -7.79 19.16 3.35
N LEU A 47 -7.47 18.38 4.41
CA LEU A 47 -8.42 18.00 5.45
C LEU A 47 -8.37 19.01 6.61
N PRO A 48 -9.50 19.24 7.32
CA PRO A 48 -9.52 20.03 8.54
C PRO A 48 -8.44 19.61 9.54
N ALA A 49 -8.00 20.54 10.37
CA ALA A 49 -7.01 20.27 11.42
C ALA A 49 -7.50 19.20 12.40
N GLY A 50 -6.55 18.47 13.03
CA GLY A 50 -6.82 17.40 13.98
C GLY A 50 -6.61 16.00 13.39
N PRO A 51 -7.01 14.95 14.13
CA PRO A 51 -6.88 13.56 13.71
C PRO A 51 -7.64 13.29 12.41
N ALA A 52 -6.97 12.68 11.43
CA ALA A 52 -7.57 12.41 10.13
C ALA A 52 -6.88 11.22 9.43
N LEU A 53 -7.64 10.54 8.57
CA LEU A 53 -7.15 9.46 7.72
C LEU A 53 -7.30 9.82 6.24
N LEU A 54 -6.33 9.45 5.45
CA LEU A 54 -6.32 9.65 4.00
C LEU A 54 -7.10 8.54 3.29
N ALA A 55 -7.79 8.89 2.22
CA ALA A 55 -8.39 7.89 1.33
C ALA A 55 -7.30 7.00 0.71
N SER A 56 -7.45 5.69 0.81
CA SER A 56 -6.53 4.72 0.22
C SER A 56 -6.51 4.79 -1.31
N TYR A 57 -7.64 5.16 -1.91
CA TYR A 57 -7.83 5.35 -3.34
C TYR A 57 -8.44 6.74 -3.60
N PRO A 58 -7.62 7.79 -3.69
CA PRO A 58 -8.08 9.17 -3.61
C PRO A 58 -8.78 9.71 -4.85
N ASP A 59 -8.88 8.93 -5.94
CA ASP A 59 -9.50 9.35 -7.20
C ASP A 59 -10.80 8.57 -7.46
N SER A 60 -11.91 9.07 -6.90
CA SER A 60 -13.24 8.46 -7.09
C SER A 60 -13.65 8.32 -8.56
N ALA A 61 -13.20 9.22 -9.44
CA ALA A 61 -13.50 9.12 -10.87
C ALA A 61 -12.76 7.95 -11.53
N ALA A 62 -11.51 7.69 -11.13
CA ALA A 62 -10.78 6.52 -11.55
C ALA A 62 -11.38 5.23 -10.98
N ASN A 63 -11.78 5.23 -9.71
CA ASN A 63 -12.35 4.08 -9.02
C ASN A 63 -13.65 3.60 -9.68
N ARG A 64 -14.54 4.53 -10.08
CA ARG A 64 -15.82 4.21 -10.76
C ARG A 64 -15.68 3.49 -12.09
N ARG A 65 -14.49 3.49 -12.67
CA ARG A 65 -14.22 2.73 -13.91
C ARG A 65 -14.16 1.22 -13.67
N PHE A 66 -14.11 0.78 -12.42
CA PHE A 66 -14.01 -0.61 -12.00
C PHE A 66 -15.18 -0.96 -11.07
N PRO A 67 -16.33 -1.41 -11.62
CA PRO A 67 -17.56 -1.64 -10.84
C PRO A 67 -17.41 -2.66 -9.71
N ALA A 68 -16.57 -3.69 -9.88
CA ALA A 68 -16.30 -4.68 -8.83
C ALA A 68 -15.46 -4.11 -7.67
N PHE A 69 -14.71 -3.03 -7.92
CA PHE A 69 -13.90 -2.33 -6.93
C PHE A 69 -14.68 -1.21 -6.22
N PHE A 70 -15.46 -0.47 -7.00
CA PHE A 70 -16.36 0.58 -6.53
C PHE A 70 -17.76 -0.02 -6.22
N PRO A 71 -18.52 0.41 -5.17
CA PRO A 71 -18.23 1.56 -4.28
C PRO A 71 -17.48 1.19 -2.99
N ALA A 72 -17.23 -0.08 -2.69
CA ALA A 72 -16.63 -0.51 -1.42
C ALA A 72 -15.31 0.20 -1.10
N ASN A 73 -14.55 0.60 -2.14
CA ASN A 73 -13.26 1.28 -1.99
C ASN A 73 -13.32 2.81 -2.16
N ASP A 74 -14.50 3.41 -2.32
CA ASP A 74 -14.65 4.86 -2.40
C ASP A 74 -14.73 5.48 -1.01
N GLY A 75 -13.81 6.42 -0.71
CA GLY A 75 -13.74 7.05 0.62
C GLY A 75 -13.27 6.14 1.76
N VAL A 76 -12.69 4.98 1.46
CA VAL A 76 -12.11 4.07 2.45
C VAL A 76 -10.67 4.49 2.81
N ALA A 77 -10.32 4.34 4.09
CA ALA A 77 -8.99 4.55 4.64
C ALA A 77 -8.50 3.24 5.28
N TYR A 78 -7.75 2.44 4.51
CA TYR A 78 -7.12 1.25 5.07
C TYR A 78 -6.04 1.64 6.08
N VAL A 79 -6.01 0.92 7.20
CA VAL A 79 -5.06 1.16 8.31
C VAL A 79 -3.63 0.98 7.83
N TYR A 80 -3.35 -0.06 7.07
CA TYR A 80 -2.05 -0.31 6.49
C TYR A 80 -1.55 0.89 5.66
N ASP A 81 -2.35 1.36 4.72
CA ASP A 81 -1.99 2.46 3.82
C ASP A 81 -1.71 3.76 4.59
N ASN A 82 -2.56 4.05 5.59
CA ASN A 82 -2.43 5.23 6.43
C ASN A 82 -1.20 5.16 7.34
N THR A 83 -0.88 3.98 7.87
CA THR A 83 0.34 3.82 8.67
C THR A 83 1.60 4.02 7.84
N LEU A 84 1.62 3.53 6.60
CA LEU A 84 2.71 3.80 5.66
C LEU A 84 2.83 5.30 5.34
N ALA A 85 1.70 5.99 5.13
CA ALA A 85 1.69 7.44 4.89
C ALA A 85 2.24 8.19 6.11
N GLY A 86 1.85 7.83 7.33
CA GLY A 86 2.39 8.38 8.57
C GLY A 86 3.89 8.16 8.71
N LEU A 87 4.38 6.95 8.43
CA LEU A 87 5.81 6.63 8.43
C LEU A 87 6.59 7.40 7.34
N ALA A 88 5.99 7.62 6.16
CA ALA A 88 6.60 8.40 5.09
C ALA A 88 6.73 9.89 5.46
N LEU A 89 5.71 10.46 6.13
CA LEU A 89 5.76 11.81 6.67
C LEU A 89 6.82 11.93 7.78
N LEU A 90 6.86 10.98 8.71
CA LEU A 90 7.87 10.95 9.77
C LEU A 90 9.29 10.85 9.19
N ALA A 91 9.52 9.99 8.19
CA ALA A 91 10.79 9.87 7.48
C ALA A 91 11.18 11.15 6.72
N ALA A 92 10.23 12.00 6.39
CA ALA A 92 10.45 13.32 5.82
C ALA A 92 10.74 14.40 6.87
N GLY A 93 10.72 14.07 8.18
CA GLY A 93 10.86 15.00 9.29
C GLY A 93 9.56 15.70 9.69
N ASP A 94 8.43 15.28 9.16
CA ASP A 94 7.12 15.89 9.41
C ASP A 94 6.32 15.11 10.47
N ALA A 95 6.84 15.11 11.68
CA ALA A 95 6.21 14.45 12.81
C ALA A 95 4.80 15.00 13.14
N PRO A 96 4.52 16.32 13.00
CA PRO A 96 3.16 16.83 13.25
C PRO A 96 2.10 16.23 12.31
N ARG A 97 2.38 16.12 11.01
CA ARG A 97 1.44 15.47 10.09
C ARG A 97 1.33 13.97 10.33
N ALA A 98 2.44 13.29 10.61
CA ALA A 98 2.42 11.87 10.97
C ALA A 98 1.57 11.62 12.23
N ALA A 99 1.64 12.50 13.22
CA ALA A 99 0.84 12.42 14.44
C ALA A 99 -0.67 12.51 14.16
N ARG A 100 -1.12 13.33 13.20
CA ARG A 100 -2.56 13.41 12.85
C ARG A 100 -3.13 12.05 12.44
N ILE A 101 -2.36 11.27 11.70
CA ILE A 101 -2.76 9.90 11.29
C ILE A 101 -2.72 8.95 12.49
N ALA A 102 -1.65 9.01 13.27
CA ALA A 102 -1.46 8.15 14.46
C ALA A 102 -2.53 8.40 15.52
N ASP A 103 -2.90 9.65 15.76
CA ASP A 103 -3.98 10.06 16.68
C ASP A 103 -5.34 9.55 16.19
N ALA A 104 -5.59 9.62 14.86
CA ALA A 104 -6.82 9.09 14.30
C ALA A 104 -6.95 7.58 14.52
N LEU A 105 -5.86 6.83 14.34
CA LEU A 105 -5.85 5.38 14.60
C LEU A 105 -5.98 5.04 16.09
N ALA A 106 -5.34 5.82 16.99
CA ALA A 106 -5.47 5.63 18.41
C ALA A 106 -6.90 5.94 18.90
N LEU A 107 -7.52 6.99 18.36
CA LEU A 107 -8.90 7.34 18.62
C LEU A 107 -9.85 6.24 18.10
N ALA A 108 -9.61 5.73 16.88
CA ALA A 108 -10.40 4.66 16.30
C ALA A 108 -10.35 3.37 17.13
N GLN A 109 -9.18 3.00 17.62
CA GLN A 109 -9.02 1.84 18.51
C GLN A 109 -9.75 2.03 19.84
N ALA A 110 -9.64 3.21 20.45
CA ALA A 110 -10.26 3.51 21.75
C ALA A 110 -11.79 3.59 21.69
N HIS A 111 -12.34 3.90 20.52
CA HIS A 111 -13.76 4.09 20.28
C HIS A 111 -14.33 3.13 19.25
N ASP A 112 -13.80 1.88 19.20
CA ASP A 112 -14.36 0.83 18.36
C ASP A 112 -15.86 0.63 18.68
N PRO A 113 -16.76 0.49 17.67
CA PRO A 113 -18.17 0.24 17.91
C PRO A 113 -18.45 -1.03 18.72
N ASP A 114 -17.58 -2.04 18.61
CA ASP A 114 -17.65 -3.25 19.44
C ASP A 114 -16.98 -3.00 20.80
N ARG A 115 -17.73 -2.41 21.71
CA ARG A 115 -17.24 -2.06 23.06
C ARG A 115 -16.90 -3.25 23.94
N ALA A 116 -17.43 -4.44 23.61
CA ALA A 116 -17.14 -5.67 24.34
C ALA A 116 -15.77 -6.25 23.99
N ALA A 117 -15.31 -6.00 22.76
CA ALA A 117 -14.03 -6.47 22.25
C ALA A 117 -13.38 -5.42 21.34
N PRO A 118 -12.99 -4.25 21.91
CA PRO A 118 -12.45 -3.15 21.13
C PRO A 118 -11.19 -3.57 20.40
N ARG A 119 -11.10 -3.18 19.11
CA ARG A 119 -10.00 -3.57 18.25
C ARG A 119 -9.73 -2.53 17.18
N LEU A 120 -8.56 -2.61 16.54
CA LEU A 120 -8.31 -1.85 15.33
C LEU A 120 -8.85 -2.63 14.13
N ARG A 121 -9.71 -1.99 13.32
CA ARG A 121 -10.29 -2.57 12.10
C ARG A 121 -9.29 -2.48 10.95
N ASN A 122 -9.53 -3.23 9.86
CA ASN A 122 -8.70 -3.12 8.67
C ASN A 122 -8.85 -1.77 7.97
N ALA A 123 -10.02 -1.13 8.07
CA ALA A 123 -10.28 0.17 7.48
C ALA A 123 -11.28 1.01 8.27
N TYR A 124 -11.27 2.31 7.98
CA TYR A 124 -12.19 3.32 8.49
C TYR A 124 -12.63 4.26 7.35
N ARG A 125 -13.52 5.21 7.63
CA ARG A 125 -13.86 6.28 6.70
C ARG A 125 -12.69 7.24 6.55
N ALA A 126 -12.39 7.64 5.33
CA ALA A 126 -11.41 8.68 5.06
C ALA A 126 -11.93 10.06 5.49
N GLY A 127 -11.01 10.94 5.86
CA GLY A 127 -11.30 12.30 6.30
C GLY A 127 -11.02 12.53 7.77
N PRO A 128 -11.56 13.62 8.36
CA PRO A 128 -11.43 13.91 9.79
C PRO A 128 -12.04 12.80 10.63
N MET A 129 -11.29 12.33 11.64
CA MET A 129 -11.79 11.33 12.58
C MET A 129 -12.80 11.99 13.54
N ARG A 130 -14.07 11.73 13.31
CA ARG A 130 -15.17 12.21 14.14
C ARG A 130 -15.91 11.02 14.70
N LEU A 131 -16.19 11.04 16.00
CA LEU A 131 -17.01 10.02 16.62
C LEU A 131 -18.49 10.27 16.30
N LEU A 132 -19.22 9.20 16.04
CA LEU A 132 -20.68 9.20 15.90
C LEU A 132 -21.25 8.45 17.11
N ASP A 133 -22.04 9.13 17.93
CA ASP A 133 -22.58 8.56 19.18
C ASP A 133 -21.49 7.95 20.08
N GLY A 134 -20.33 8.58 20.11
CA GLY A 134 -19.18 8.16 20.89
C GLY A 134 -18.42 6.94 20.32
N ALA A 135 -18.74 6.48 19.12
CA ALA A 135 -18.05 5.41 18.41
C ALA A 135 -17.42 5.90 17.10
N THR A 136 -16.36 5.24 16.67
CA THR A 136 -15.74 5.50 15.36
C THR A 136 -16.64 4.94 14.24
N PRO A 137 -17.02 5.78 13.24
CA PRO A 137 -17.83 5.32 12.12
C PRO A 137 -17.01 4.40 11.23
N LEU A 138 -17.56 3.22 10.93
CA LEU A 138 -16.96 2.26 10.02
C LEU A 138 -17.23 2.64 8.55
N PRO A 139 -16.41 2.16 7.60
CA PRO A 139 -16.62 2.41 6.18
C PRO A 139 -17.86 1.64 5.69
N GLY A 140 -18.40 2.09 4.59
CA GLY A 140 -19.55 1.46 3.92
C GLY A 140 -20.16 2.42 2.90
N TRP A 141 -21.16 1.94 2.18
CA TRP A 141 -21.82 2.69 1.12
C TRP A 141 -23.33 2.41 1.12
N TRP A 142 -24.08 3.32 0.49
CA TRP A 142 -25.49 3.07 0.24
C TRP A 142 -25.65 2.18 -0.99
N ASP A 143 -26.20 0.99 -0.80
CA ASP A 143 -26.62 0.11 -1.90
C ASP A 143 -28.02 0.52 -2.36
N ALA A 144 -28.08 1.23 -3.50
CA ALA A 144 -29.32 1.70 -4.06
C ALA A 144 -30.20 0.58 -4.60
N ALA A 145 -29.62 -0.54 -5.02
CA ALA A 145 -30.36 -1.69 -5.53
C ALA A 145 -31.04 -2.48 -4.40
N GLY A 146 -30.33 -2.66 -3.29
CA GLY A 146 -30.84 -3.33 -2.09
C GLY A 146 -31.62 -2.40 -1.16
N GLY A 147 -31.50 -1.07 -1.31
CA GLY A 147 -32.15 -0.07 -0.45
C GLY A 147 -31.64 -0.07 1.00
N HIS A 148 -30.36 -0.39 1.21
CA HIS A 148 -29.77 -0.48 2.54
C HIS A 148 -28.32 0.02 2.58
N TRP A 149 -27.79 0.24 3.78
CA TRP A 149 -26.38 0.47 4.01
C TRP A 149 -25.61 -0.85 3.92
N ALA A 150 -24.60 -0.90 3.05
CA ALA A 150 -23.75 -2.05 2.86
C ALA A 150 -22.34 -1.78 3.43
N GLU A 151 -21.70 -2.83 3.91
CA GLU A 151 -20.34 -2.81 4.46
C GLU A 151 -19.52 -3.97 3.88
N ASP A 152 -18.23 -3.77 3.75
CA ASP A 152 -17.31 -4.82 3.28
C ASP A 152 -16.79 -5.65 4.47
N PRO A 153 -16.90 -6.99 4.45
CA PRO A 153 -16.52 -7.83 5.59
C PRO A 153 -15.01 -7.83 5.88
N TYR A 154 -14.15 -7.58 4.87
CA TYR A 154 -12.72 -7.41 5.08
C TYR A 154 -12.42 -6.09 5.80
N GLN A 155 -13.04 -4.99 5.37
CA GLN A 155 -12.82 -3.66 5.95
C GLN A 155 -13.24 -3.61 7.42
N ILE A 156 -14.37 -4.25 7.75
CA ILE A 156 -14.91 -4.34 9.12
C ILE A 156 -14.11 -5.35 9.96
N GLY A 157 -13.41 -6.27 9.35
CA GLY A 157 -12.55 -7.23 10.00
C GLY A 157 -11.33 -6.58 10.70
N SER A 158 -10.45 -7.42 11.23
CA SER A 158 -9.21 -7.00 11.89
C SER A 158 -8.12 -8.02 11.61
N GLU A 159 -7.13 -7.64 10.82
CA GLU A 159 -6.00 -8.52 10.51
C GLU A 159 -4.72 -8.09 11.21
N THR A 160 -3.88 -9.09 11.47
CA THR A 160 -2.64 -8.92 12.23
C THR A 160 -1.62 -8.04 11.50
N GLY A 161 -1.61 -8.02 10.16
CA GLY A 161 -0.74 -7.15 9.36
C GLY A 161 -1.04 -5.66 9.59
N PRO A 162 -2.24 -5.15 9.26
CA PRO A 162 -2.60 -3.76 9.53
C PRO A 162 -2.37 -3.33 10.98
N ILE A 163 -2.65 -4.22 11.95
CA ILE A 163 -2.42 -3.96 13.37
C ILE A 163 -0.90 -3.83 13.67
N ALA A 164 -0.08 -4.71 13.12
CA ALA A 164 1.37 -4.63 13.29
C ALA A 164 1.93 -3.32 12.72
N TRP A 165 1.44 -2.89 11.56
CA TRP A 165 1.84 -1.61 10.95
C TRP A 165 1.43 -0.41 11.79
N ALA A 166 0.25 -0.42 12.43
CA ALA A 166 -0.13 0.63 13.38
C ALA A 166 0.84 0.69 14.58
N ILE A 167 1.24 -0.46 15.13
CA ILE A 167 2.27 -0.55 16.18
C ILE A 167 3.60 0.06 15.67
N LEU A 168 4.00 -0.21 14.43
CA LEU A 168 5.23 0.35 13.86
C LEU A 168 5.17 1.88 13.75
N LEU A 169 4.03 2.46 13.35
CA LEU A 169 3.86 3.91 13.31
C LEU A 169 3.92 4.52 14.72
N TRP A 170 3.13 4.00 15.66
CA TRP A 170 3.08 4.50 17.03
C TRP A 170 4.44 4.42 17.72
N THR A 171 5.13 3.28 17.61
CA THR A 171 6.46 3.12 18.20
C THR A 171 7.51 3.99 17.54
N SER A 172 7.39 4.29 16.24
CA SER A 172 8.30 5.20 15.54
C SER A 172 8.11 6.65 16.01
N LEU A 173 6.86 7.12 16.19
CA LEU A 173 6.56 8.43 16.72
C LEU A 173 6.97 8.57 18.20
N ALA A 174 6.72 7.55 19.02
CA ALA A 174 7.15 7.52 20.41
C ALA A 174 8.68 7.64 20.54
N ARG A 175 9.44 6.94 19.69
CA ARG A 175 10.91 7.06 19.62
C ARG A 175 11.36 8.46 19.18
N ALA A 176 10.56 9.16 18.37
CA ALA A 176 10.80 10.54 17.99
C ALA A 176 10.37 11.57 19.08
N GLY A 177 9.91 11.09 20.23
CA GLY A 177 9.49 11.94 21.35
C GLY A 177 8.08 12.54 21.20
N VAL A 178 7.28 12.06 20.25
CA VAL A 178 5.91 12.55 20.02
C VAL A 178 4.92 11.66 20.75
N ASN A 179 4.14 12.26 21.68
CA ASN A 179 3.04 11.59 22.43
C ASN A 179 3.41 10.19 22.95
N ALA A 180 4.64 10.00 23.42
CA ALA A 180 5.27 8.71 23.63
C ALA A 180 4.45 7.77 24.54
N ALA A 181 3.87 8.28 25.63
CA ALA A 181 3.04 7.50 26.55
C ALA A 181 1.75 7.00 25.88
N GLN A 182 1.02 7.90 25.19
CA GLN A 182 -0.23 7.57 24.50
C GLN A 182 0.00 6.53 23.41
N TYR A 183 1.04 6.72 22.58
CA TYR A 183 1.32 5.79 21.49
C TYR A 183 1.85 4.44 21.97
N HIS A 184 2.62 4.44 23.06
CA HIS A 184 3.02 3.18 23.68
C HIS A 184 1.81 2.40 24.21
N GLU A 185 0.88 3.07 24.87
CA GLU A 185 -0.36 2.44 25.36
C GLU A 185 -1.22 1.88 24.22
N ALA A 186 -1.44 2.65 23.14
CA ALA A 186 -2.18 2.19 21.98
C ALA A 186 -1.52 0.98 21.32
N ALA A 187 -0.19 1.00 21.18
CA ALA A 187 0.59 -0.10 20.63
C ALA A 187 0.54 -1.36 21.52
N MET A 188 0.57 -1.21 22.84
CA MET A 188 0.44 -2.33 23.78
C MET A 188 -0.95 -2.96 23.71
N ARG A 189 -2.04 -2.15 23.69
CA ARG A 189 -3.40 -2.69 23.52
C ARG A 189 -3.55 -3.48 22.22
N ALA A 190 -2.98 -2.96 21.12
CA ALA A 190 -2.99 -3.64 19.81
C ALA A 190 -2.22 -4.97 19.87
N ALA A 191 -1.06 -4.98 20.49
CA ALA A 191 -0.23 -6.18 20.68
C ALA A 191 -0.93 -7.23 21.55
N ASP A 192 -1.59 -6.82 22.63
CA ASP A 192 -2.35 -7.71 23.53
C ASP A 192 -3.52 -8.36 22.80
N TRP A 193 -4.24 -7.57 21.96
CA TRP A 193 -5.31 -8.12 21.14
C TRP A 193 -4.79 -9.20 20.18
N VAL A 194 -3.66 -8.97 19.50
CA VAL A 194 -3.05 -9.96 18.60
C VAL A 194 -2.68 -11.23 19.35
N VAL A 195 -2.09 -11.12 20.54
CA VAL A 195 -1.73 -12.30 21.33
C VAL A 195 -2.95 -13.07 21.80
N ALA A 196 -3.98 -12.36 22.27
CA ALA A 196 -5.20 -12.98 22.78
C ALA A 196 -6.03 -13.66 21.65
N GLN A 197 -6.08 -13.05 20.47
CA GLN A 197 -6.97 -13.50 19.40
C GLN A 197 -6.29 -14.37 18.34
N CYS A 198 -4.99 -14.17 18.10
CA CYS A 198 -4.35 -14.71 16.89
C CYS A 198 -3.18 -15.68 17.17
N ARG A 199 -2.76 -15.85 18.44
CA ARG A 199 -1.66 -16.77 18.74
C ARG A 199 -2.01 -18.20 18.35
N ALA A 200 -1.12 -18.84 17.58
CA ALA A 200 -1.24 -20.22 17.12
C ALA A 200 -0.01 -21.05 17.54
N PRO A 201 -0.03 -22.37 17.39
CA PRO A 201 1.15 -23.21 17.66
C PRO A 201 2.38 -22.79 16.83
N ARG A 202 2.16 -22.22 15.63
CA ARG A 202 3.19 -21.74 14.72
C ARG A 202 2.83 -20.31 14.28
N GLY A 203 3.45 -19.30 14.89
CA GLY A 203 3.22 -17.89 14.57
C GLY A 203 1.84 -17.38 15.04
N PHE A 204 1.32 -16.39 14.31
CA PHE A 204 0.04 -15.75 14.55
C PHE A 204 -0.84 -15.85 13.31
N THR A 205 -2.10 -16.21 13.50
CA THR A 205 -3.10 -16.35 12.42
C THR A 205 -3.54 -14.98 11.89
N GLY A 206 -4.30 -14.99 10.79
CA GLY A 206 -4.72 -13.78 10.06
C GLY A 206 -5.55 -12.79 10.87
N GLY A 207 -6.38 -13.26 11.80
CA GLY A 207 -7.25 -12.40 12.60
C GLY A 207 -8.72 -12.70 12.48
N LEU A 208 -9.54 -11.67 12.27
CA LEU A 208 -11.00 -11.77 12.19
C LEU A 208 -11.52 -11.14 10.88
N TYR A 209 -12.48 -11.81 10.25
CA TYR A 209 -13.15 -11.38 9.02
C TYR A 209 -14.66 -11.28 9.27
N GLY A 210 -15.32 -10.26 8.71
CA GLY A 210 -16.75 -10.10 8.80
C GLY A 210 -17.22 -9.30 10.00
N PHE A 211 -18.50 -9.42 10.30
CA PHE A 211 -19.27 -8.49 11.12
C PHE A 211 -19.48 -8.99 12.55
N PRO A 212 -19.54 -8.07 13.55
CA PRO A 212 -20.07 -8.41 14.87
C PRO A 212 -21.54 -8.91 14.78
N PRO A 213 -22.01 -9.74 15.72
CA PRO A 213 -21.26 -10.26 16.87
C PRO A 213 -20.46 -11.55 16.59
N HIS A 214 -20.49 -12.09 15.36
CA HIS A 214 -19.90 -13.39 15.03
C HIS A 214 -18.91 -13.33 13.86
N PRO A 215 -17.81 -12.55 13.96
CA PRO A 215 -16.81 -12.53 12.92
C PRO A 215 -16.13 -13.91 12.79
N GLN A 216 -15.78 -14.28 11.57
CA GLN A 216 -15.07 -15.51 11.28
C GLN A 216 -13.58 -15.38 11.66
N ARG A 217 -13.03 -16.36 12.37
CA ARG A 217 -11.57 -16.44 12.59
C ARG A 217 -10.86 -16.86 11.30
N LEU A 218 -9.83 -16.11 10.96
CA LEU A 218 -8.93 -16.42 9.83
C LEU A 218 -7.85 -17.40 10.31
N GLY A 219 -8.01 -18.68 9.97
CA GLY A 219 -7.12 -19.75 10.45
C GLY A 219 -5.80 -19.86 9.70
N TRP A 220 -5.61 -19.15 8.60
CA TRP A 220 -4.34 -19.11 7.87
C TRP A 220 -3.29 -18.30 8.64
N THR A 221 -2.00 -18.58 8.37
CA THR A 221 -0.86 -17.87 8.97
C THR A 221 0.03 -17.32 7.86
N SER A 222 0.19 -16.00 7.76
CA SER A 222 0.95 -15.33 6.71
C SER A 222 2.41 -15.11 7.09
N THR A 223 3.33 -15.35 6.17
CA THR A 223 4.75 -15.01 6.29
C THR A 223 4.94 -13.50 6.37
N GLU A 224 4.23 -12.74 5.54
CA GLU A 224 4.20 -11.28 5.54
C GLU A 224 3.82 -10.75 6.92
N GLN A 225 2.58 -11.05 7.39
CA GLN A 225 2.05 -10.50 8.63
C GLN A 225 2.85 -10.94 9.87
N ASN A 226 3.42 -12.15 9.87
CA ASN A 226 4.33 -12.57 10.94
C ASN A 226 5.69 -11.89 10.86
N THR A 227 6.14 -11.42 9.70
CA THR A 227 7.33 -10.57 9.60
C THR A 227 7.07 -9.22 10.26
N ASP A 228 5.91 -8.61 10.00
CA ASP A 228 5.49 -7.35 10.61
C ASP A 228 5.40 -7.47 12.13
N LEU A 229 4.74 -8.54 12.61
CA LEU A 229 4.61 -8.83 14.02
C LEU A 229 5.95 -9.08 14.72
N ALA A 230 6.89 -9.75 14.06
CA ALA A 230 8.23 -9.96 14.62
C ALA A 230 8.93 -8.63 14.91
N VAL A 231 8.83 -7.66 13.99
CA VAL A 231 9.38 -6.32 14.17
C VAL A 231 8.58 -5.51 15.20
N ALA A 232 7.24 -5.53 15.09
CA ALA A 232 6.36 -4.78 15.99
C ALA A 232 6.54 -5.20 17.47
N PHE A 233 6.53 -6.51 17.75
CA PHE A 233 6.76 -7.03 19.08
C PHE A 233 8.18 -6.75 19.59
N ALA A 234 9.21 -6.84 18.72
CA ALA A 234 10.57 -6.49 19.09
C ALA A 234 10.69 -5.02 19.54
N ARG A 235 10.04 -4.10 18.84
CA ARG A 235 10.00 -2.66 19.19
C ARG A 235 9.31 -2.38 20.52
N LEU A 236 8.34 -3.22 20.91
CA LEU A 236 7.66 -3.16 22.19
C LEU A 236 8.40 -3.88 23.32
N GLY A 237 9.55 -4.50 23.04
CA GLY A 237 10.28 -5.31 24.01
C GLY A 237 9.64 -6.68 24.30
N ARG A 238 8.63 -7.09 23.56
CA ARG A 238 7.92 -8.39 23.70
C ARG A 238 8.70 -9.50 23.01
N ARG A 239 9.84 -9.85 23.59
CA ARG A 239 10.85 -10.74 22.99
C ARG A 239 10.32 -12.14 22.67
N ALA A 240 9.47 -12.70 23.53
CA ALA A 240 8.91 -14.05 23.33
C ALA A 240 7.98 -14.09 22.10
N GLU A 241 7.10 -13.11 21.96
CA GLU A 241 6.18 -12.99 20.84
C GLU A 241 6.92 -12.66 19.54
N ALA A 242 7.92 -11.78 19.59
CA ALA A 242 8.79 -11.48 18.46
C ALA A 242 9.53 -12.73 17.97
N ALA A 243 10.08 -13.52 18.88
CA ALA A 243 10.77 -14.79 18.57
C ALA A 243 9.81 -15.83 17.98
N HIS A 244 8.58 -15.90 18.49
CA HIS A 244 7.54 -16.80 18.01
C HIS A 244 7.14 -16.49 16.55
N ALA A 245 6.87 -15.22 16.23
CA ALA A 245 6.60 -14.77 14.88
C ALA A 245 7.80 -15.01 13.95
N ALA A 246 9.00 -14.59 14.36
CA ALA A 246 10.23 -14.76 13.58
C ALA A 246 10.59 -16.24 13.31
N SER A 247 10.30 -17.14 14.26
CA SER A 247 10.50 -18.57 14.06
C SER A 247 9.61 -19.14 12.96
N PHE A 248 8.35 -18.70 12.94
CA PHE A 248 7.42 -19.06 11.85
C PHE A 248 7.94 -18.58 10.49
N VAL A 249 8.33 -17.30 10.39
CA VAL A 249 8.87 -16.74 9.14
C VAL A 249 10.06 -17.53 8.62
N ARG A 250 11.03 -17.83 9.51
CA ARG A 250 12.20 -18.65 9.13
C ARG A 250 11.83 -20.05 8.63
N ALA A 251 10.79 -20.66 9.22
CA ALA A 251 10.30 -21.97 8.81
C ALA A 251 9.61 -21.97 7.43
N MET A 252 9.19 -20.81 6.93
CA MET A 252 8.59 -20.69 5.58
C MET A 252 9.65 -20.50 4.49
N ARG A 253 10.91 -20.34 4.83
CA ARG A 253 12.01 -20.22 3.85
C ARG A 253 12.40 -21.61 3.31
N ASP A 254 12.41 -21.73 2.00
CA ASP A 254 13.03 -22.86 1.31
C ASP A 254 14.56 -22.68 1.27
N PRO A 255 15.34 -23.54 1.91
CA PRO A 255 16.80 -23.39 1.94
C PRO A 255 17.46 -23.58 0.56
N ALA A 256 16.85 -24.35 -0.35
CA ALA A 256 17.40 -24.61 -1.67
C ALA A 256 17.26 -23.44 -2.61
N THR A 257 16.13 -22.73 -2.55
CA THR A 257 15.84 -21.60 -3.46
C THR A 257 16.04 -20.23 -2.78
N GLY A 258 15.98 -20.17 -1.44
CA GLY A 258 15.97 -18.93 -0.67
C GLY A 258 14.66 -18.15 -0.75
N LEU A 259 13.64 -18.68 -1.43
CA LEU A 259 12.29 -18.11 -1.50
C LEU A 259 11.49 -18.45 -0.25
N PHE A 260 10.45 -17.67 -0.01
CA PHE A 260 9.51 -17.91 1.08
C PHE A 260 8.15 -18.32 0.51
N ALA A 261 7.54 -19.33 1.14
CA ALA A 261 6.11 -19.59 0.97
C ALA A 261 5.30 -18.46 1.60
N THR A 262 4.11 -18.16 1.06
CA THR A 262 3.24 -17.12 1.63
C THR A 262 2.75 -17.43 3.04
N GLY A 263 2.76 -18.70 3.46
CA GLY A 263 2.41 -19.09 4.79
C GLY A 263 1.78 -20.49 4.91
N LEU A 264 0.87 -20.65 5.86
CA LEU A 264 0.06 -21.85 6.03
C LEU A 264 -1.40 -21.58 5.69
N LEU A 265 -2.03 -22.53 5.04
CA LEU A 265 -3.48 -22.61 4.87
C LEU A 265 -4.15 -22.96 6.22
N PRO A 266 -5.48 -22.79 6.36
CA PRO A 266 -6.19 -23.11 7.61
C PRO A 266 -6.05 -24.58 8.06
N ASP A 267 -5.80 -25.50 7.13
CA ASP A 267 -5.57 -26.92 7.41
C ASP A 267 -4.10 -27.24 7.77
N GLY A 268 -3.25 -26.23 7.88
CA GLY A 268 -1.84 -26.37 8.26
C GLY A 268 -0.89 -26.72 7.10
N ARG A 269 -1.38 -26.94 5.89
CA ARG A 269 -0.54 -27.15 4.69
C ARG A 269 0.16 -25.86 4.30
N ILE A 270 1.38 -25.98 3.77
CA ILE A 270 2.15 -24.83 3.28
C ILE A 270 1.48 -24.29 2.00
N ASN A 271 1.14 -23.01 2.00
CA ASN A 271 0.78 -22.28 0.78
C ASN A 271 2.07 -21.89 0.03
N ARG A 272 2.38 -22.62 -1.03
CA ARG A 272 3.61 -22.46 -1.79
C ARG A 272 3.59 -21.31 -2.80
N LEU A 273 2.53 -20.49 -2.82
CA LEU A 273 2.55 -19.25 -3.60
C LEU A 273 3.75 -18.41 -3.16
N VAL A 274 4.47 -17.84 -4.12
CA VAL A 274 5.57 -16.91 -3.87
C VAL A 274 5.03 -15.50 -4.10
N ALA A 275 5.08 -14.66 -3.07
CA ALA A 275 4.65 -13.27 -3.13
C ALA A 275 5.80 -12.33 -2.75
N ALA A 276 5.76 -11.10 -3.26
CA ALA A 276 6.88 -10.17 -3.15
C ALA A 276 7.12 -9.69 -1.71
N ASP A 277 6.06 -9.42 -0.97
CA ASP A 277 6.08 -9.08 0.46
C ASP A 277 6.64 -10.21 1.32
N ALA A 278 6.09 -11.43 1.15
CA ALA A 278 6.57 -12.62 1.85
C ALA A 278 8.06 -12.92 1.59
N CYS A 279 8.58 -12.54 0.43
CA CYS A 279 9.99 -12.74 0.09
C CYS A 279 10.91 -11.59 0.50
N LEU A 280 10.48 -10.33 0.38
CA LEU A 280 11.34 -9.17 0.59
C LEU A 280 11.29 -8.61 2.01
N TRP A 281 10.14 -8.67 2.69
CA TRP A 281 10.02 -8.13 4.03
C TRP A 281 10.87 -8.89 5.06
N PRO A 282 11.01 -10.23 5.02
CA PRO A 282 12.00 -10.93 5.87
C PRO A 282 13.44 -10.47 5.65
N LEU A 283 13.81 -10.07 4.42
CA LEU A 283 15.12 -9.49 4.13
C LEU A 283 15.26 -8.09 4.76
N LEU A 284 14.23 -7.24 4.61
CA LEU A 284 14.20 -5.89 5.18
C LEU A 284 14.17 -5.91 6.72
N ALA A 285 13.47 -6.89 7.29
CA ALA A 285 13.39 -7.12 8.74
C ALA A 285 14.62 -7.84 9.34
N SER A 286 15.62 -8.13 8.52
CA SER A 286 16.84 -8.85 8.96
C SER A 286 16.57 -10.26 9.54
N LEU A 287 15.50 -10.92 9.11
CA LEU A 287 15.15 -12.29 9.52
C LEU A 287 15.87 -13.36 8.69
N VAL A 288 16.56 -12.95 7.62
CA VAL A 288 17.41 -13.83 6.78
C VAL A 288 18.87 -13.69 7.21
N PRO A 289 19.62 -14.79 7.39
CA PRO A 289 21.04 -14.73 7.69
C PRO A 289 21.80 -13.86 6.68
N PRO A 290 22.79 -13.06 7.09
CA PRO A 290 23.54 -12.17 6.20
C PRO A 290 24.11 -12.87 4.97
N ALA A 291 24.65 -14.10 5.13
CA ALA A 291 25.23 -14.91 4.05
C ALA A 291 24.21 -15.29 2.96
N ASP A 292 22.93 -15.40 3.31
CA ASP A 292 21.87 -15.86 2.40
C ASP A 292 21.11 -14.72 1.72
N ARG A 293 21.25 -13.48 2.20
CA ARG A 293 20.45 -12.32 1.74
C ARG A 293 20.56 -12.06 0.24
N ALA A 294 21.78 -12.08 -0.29
CA ALA A 294 22.01 -11.82 -1.72
C ALA A 294 21.37 -12.91 -2.60
N ALA A 295 21.49 -14.18 -2.21
CA ALA A 295 20.90 -15.31 -2.94
C ALA A 295 19.37 -15.27 -2.88
N SER A 296 18.78 -15.01 -1.70
CA SER A 296 17.32 -14.86 -1.55
C SER A 296 16.76 -13.70 -2.36
N LEU A 297 17.43 -12.53 -2.35
CA LEU A 297 17.05 -11.38 -3.18
C LEU A 297 17.10 -11.73 -4.66
N ALA A 298 18.18 -12.35 -5.14
CA ALA A 298 18.31 -12.75 -6.53
C ALA A 298 17.22 -13.75 -6.95
N SER A 299 16.85 -14.68 -6.08
CA SER A 299 15.77 -15.65 -6.34
C SER A 299 14.40 -14.95 -6.42
N CYS A 300 14.13 -14.02 -5.52
CA CYS A 300 12.91 -13.21 -5.54
C CYS A 300 12.78 -12.41 -6.85
N LEU A 301 13.85 -11.76 -7.28
CA LEU A 301 13.88 -10.98 -8.52
C LEU A 301 13.68 -11.86 -9.78
N ARG A 302 14.21 -13.09 -9.77
CA ARG A 302 13.98 -14.04 -10.87
C ARG A 302 12.54 -14.54 -10.90
N ALA A 303 11.96 -14.83 -9.74
CA ALA A 303 10.62 -15.38 -9.64
C ALA A 303 9.52 -14.36 -9.97
N LEU A 304 9.70 -13.09 -9.57
CA LEU A 304 8.65 -12.07 -9.56
C LEU A 304 8.94 -10.88 -10.49
N GLY A 305 10.13 -10.80 -11.09
CA GLY A 305 10.53 -9.68 -11.94
C GLY A 305 9.72 -9.56 -13.24
N HIS A 306 9.31 -8.35 -13.60
CA HIS A 306 8.65 -8.04 -14.86
C HIS A 306 9.35 -6.91 -15.63
N PRO A 307 9.53 -7.02 -16.97
CA PRO A 307 9.50 -8.30 -17.70
C PRO A 307 10.61 -9.25 -17.24
N ARG A 308 10.41 -10.58 -17.35
CA ARG A 308 11.28 -11.60 -16.72
C ARG A 308 12.74 -11.51 -17.11
N ASN A 309 13.04 -11.21 -18.38
CA ASN A 309 14.41 -11.15 -18.90
C ASN A 309 15.17 -9.87 -18.51
N ARG A 310 14.47 -8.79 -18.20
CA ARG A 310 15.06 -7.49 -17.80
C ARG A 310 14.13 -6.76 -16.84
N PRO A 311 14.00 -7.21 -15.60
CA PRO A 311 13.03 -6.65 -14.67
C PRO A 311 13.12 -5.13 -14.52
N ALA A 312 11.99 -4.46 -14.70
CA ALA A 312 11.77 -3.05 -14.46
C ALA A 312 10.91 -2.80 -13.21
N GLY A 313 10.34 -3.87 -12.65
CA GLY A 313 9.56 -3.92 -11.42
C GLY A 313 9.28 -5.35 -11.02
N LEU A 314 8.45 -5.53 -10.00
CA LEU A 314 7.98 -6.83 -9.51
C LEU A 314 6.49 -6.99 -9.75
N GLY A 315 6.04 -8.21 -10.06
CA GLY A 315 4.67 -8.64 -9.84
C GLY A 315 4.40 -8.82 -8.35
N PHE A 316 3.13 -8.86 -7.96
CA PHE A 316 2.75 -9.23 -6.60
C PHE A 316 3.16 -10.67 -6.29
N SER A 317 2.82 -11.58 -7.17
CA SER A 317 3.17 -12.99 -7.08
C SER A 317 3.56 -13.58 -8.44
N ALA A 318 3.85 -14.87 -8.46
CA ALA A 318 4.10 -15.60 -9.69
C ALA A 318 2.87 -15.65 -10.63
N ALA A 319 1.66 -15.41 -10.13
CA ALA A 319 0.44 -15.31 -10.92
C ALA A 319 0.28 -13.96 -11.63
N SER A 320 1.02 -12.93 -11.22
CA SER A 320 0.93 -11.58 -11.80
C SER A 320 1.49 -11.52 -13.21
N GLN A 321 0.81 -10.80 -14.11
CA GLN A 321 1.22 -10.58 -15.50
C GLN A 321 1.72 -9.14 -15.75
N GLY A 322 2.10 -8.41 -14.69
CA GLY A 322 2.56 -7.03 -14.78
C GLY A 322 3.28 -6.55 -13.52
N ILE A 323 3.55 -5.27 -13.48
CA ILE A 323 4.25 -4.63 -12.37
C ILE A 323 3.26 -4.21 -11.28
N TRP A 324 3.47 -4.71 -10.07
CA TRP A 324 2.90 -4.19 -8.85
C TRP A 324 3.77 -3.02 -8.34
N THR A 325 3.17 -1.84 -8.28
CA THR A 325 3.91 -0.60 -8.01
C THR A 325 4.47 -0.57 -6.59
N GLU A 326 3.69 -1.02 -5.62
CA GLU A 326 4.09 -1.07 -4.22
C GLU A 326 5.27 -2.02 -3.99
N GLY A 327 5.19 -3.26 -4.50
CA GLY A 327 6.28 -4.23 -4.43
C GLY A 327 7.56 -3.73 -5.10
N THR A 328 7.41 -3.01 -6.20
CA THR A 328 8.53 -2.35 -6.88
C THR A 328 9.15 -1.24 -6.02
N ALA A 329 8.34 -0.51 -5.25
CA ALA A 329 8.82 0.57 -4.39
C ALA A 329 9.60 0.04 -3.18
N PHE A 330 9.06 -0.92 -2.43
CA PHE A 330 9.81 -1.44 -1.28
C PHE A 330 11.04 -2.29 -1.69
N ALA A 331 11.03 -2.91 -2.87
CA ALA A 331 12.19 -3.61 -3.39
C ALA A 331 13.40 -2.67 -3.59
N LEU A 332 13.19 -1.38 -3.80
CA LEU A 332 14.29 -0.40 -3.89
C LEU A 332 15.14 -0.34 -2.62
N LEU A 333 14.56 -0.59 -1.44
CA LEU A 333 15.31 -0.63 -0.18
C LEU A 333 16.30 -1.79 -0.15
N ALA A 334 15.92 -2.96 -0.70
CA ALA A 334 16.81 -4.12 -0.80
C ALA A 334 17.81 -4.00 -1.95
N LEU A 335 17.41 -3.37 -3.07
CA LEU A 335 18.22 -3.28 -4.29
C LEU A 335 19.31 -2.21 -4.24
N ARG A 336 19.17 -1.20 -3.39
CA ARG A 336 20.02 0.01 -3.42
C ARG A 336 21.52 -0.28 -3.42
N THR A 337 21.97 -1.18 -2.58
CA THR A 337 23.37 -1.57 -2.47
C THR A 337 23.71 -2.82 -3.26
N ALA A 338 22.76 -3.75 -3.38
CA ALA A 338 22.98 -5.05 -3.99
C ALA A 338 22.95 -5.01 -5.54
N ALA A 339 22.11 -4.15 -6.15
CA ALA A 339 21.95 -4.09 -7.61
C ALA A 339 21.55 -2.68 -8.10
N PRO A 340 22.50 -1.69 -8.11
CA PRO A 340 22.22 -0.29 -8.42
C PRO A 340 21.57 -0.04 -9.79
N SER A 341 22.01 -0.77 -10.83
CA SER A 341 21.46 -0.65 -12.19
C SER A 341 20.01 -1.12 -12.27
N GLN A 342 19.65 -2.16 -11.53
CA GLN A 342 18.26 -2.62 -11.42
C GLN A 342 17.41 -1.65 -10.61
N ALA A 343 17.94 -1.10 -9.53
CA ALA A 343 17.28 -0.06 -8.76
C ALA A 343 16.98 1.18 -9.63
N ALA A 344 17.85 1.55 -10.58
CA ALA A 344 17.58 2.65 -11.50
C ALA A 344 16.39 2.35 -12.43
N ARG A 345 16.26 1.10 -12.95
CA ARG A 345 15.09 0.71 -13.75
C ARG A 345 13.80 0.73 -12.94
N PHE A 346 13.82 0.23 -11.71
CA PHE A 346 12.65 0.25 -10.81
C PHE A 346 12.20 1.69 -10.51
N ARG A 347 13.15 2.61 -10.21
CA ARG A 347 12.82 4.04 -10.05
C ARG A 347 12.15 4.63 -11.29
N LYS A 348 12.60 4.28 -12.50
CA LYS A 348 11.98 4.73 -13.75
C LYS A 348 10.52 4.24 -13.87
N SER A 349 10.24 3.00 -13.50
CA SER A 349 8.87 2.45 -13.48
C SER A 349 7.97 3.16 -12.48
N LEU A 350 8.47 3.46 -11.27
CA LEU A 350 7.70 4.24 -10.29
C LEU A 350 7.42 5.67 -10.80
N GLN A 351 8.36 6.30 -11.50
CA GLN A 351 8.13 7.60 -12.13
C GLN A 351 7.04 7.53 -13.18
N ALA A 352 7.00 6.47 -14.00
CA ALA A 352 5.96 6.25 -15.01
C ALA A 352 4.58 5.93 -14.40
N ALA A 353 4.54 5.33 -13.22
CA ALA A 353 3.29 5.05 -12.50
C ALA A 353 2.70 6.30 -11.82
N ARG A 354 3.45 7.40 -11.71
CA ARG A 354 3.03 8.62 -11.03
C ARG A 354 2.00 9.40 -11.86
N THR A 355 0.93 9.80 -11.20
CA THR A 355 -0.10 10.69 -11.77
C THR A 355 0.34 12.16 -11.71
N PRO A 356 -0.38 13.08 -12.38
CA PRO A 356 -0.12 14.52 -12.26
C PRO A 356 -0.21 15.05 -10.82
N SER A 357 -1.03 14.44 -9.97
CA SER A 357 -1.12 14.79 -8.53
C SER A 357 0.05 14.29 -7.68
N GLY A 358 0.95 13.48 -8.25
CA GLY A 358 2.08 12.88 -7.53
C GLY A 358 1.79 11.53 -6.88
N VAL A 359 0.52 11.11 -6.83
CA VAL A 359 0.10 9.80 -6.33
C VAL A 359 0.46 8.71 -7.35
N LEU A 360 0.89 7.54 -6.90
CA LEU A 360 1.20 6.42 -7.79
C LEU A 360 -0.02 5.52 -7.99
N ARG A 361 -0.16 4.93 -9.20
CA ARG A 361 -1.14 3.88 -9.43
C ARG A 361 -0.71 2.58 -8.74
N ALA A 362 -1.68 1.76 -8.30
CA ALA A 362 -1.41 0.47 -7.65
C ALA A 362 -0.68 -0.51 -8.58
N THR A 363 -0.95 -0.45 -9.87
CA THR A 363 -0.23 -1.22 -10.90
C THR A 363 0.06 -0.35 -12.13
N ALA A 364 1.16 -0.68 -12.83
CA ALA A 364 1.48 -0.11 -14.13
C ALA A 364 0.78 -0.86 -15.29
N ALA A 365 0.06 -1.94 -15.02
CA ALA A 365 -0.73 -2.66 -16.03
C ALA A 365 -1.91 -1.82 -16.51
N ALA A 366 -2.37 -2.07 -17.73
CA ALA A 366 -3.58 -1.43 -18.28
C ALA A 366 -4.88 -2.06 -17.76
N ALA A 367 -4.80 -3.27 -17.22
CA ALA A 367 -5.90 -4.06 -16.66
C ALA A 367 -5.58 -4.42 -15.19
N PRO A 368 -6.57 -4.90 -14.42
CA PRO A 368 -6.36 -5.40 -13.06
C PRO A 368 -5.24 -6.42 -12.97
N LEU A 369 -4.38 -6.28 -11.98
CA LEU A 369 -3.25 -7.17 -11.75
C LEU A 369 -3.63 -8.30 -10.80
N ALA A 370 -3.61 -9.53 -11.27
CA ALA A 370 -3.90 -10.70 -10.44
C ALA A 370 -2.82 -10.91 -9.36
N THR A 371 -3.27 -11.26 -8.15
CA THR A 371 -2.39 -11.61 -7.02
C THR A 371 -2.23 -13.11 -6.84
N GLY A 372 -3.18 -13.92 -7.33
CA GLY A 372 -3.27 -15.36 -7.04
C GLY A 372 -3.87 -15.67 -5.66
N LEU A 373 -4.40 -14.65 -4.97
CA LEU A 373 -5.12 -14.74 -3.70
C LEU A 373 -6.61 -14.44 -3.90
N THR A 374 -7.41 -14.61 -2.86
CA THR A 374 -8.84 -14.29 -2.82
C THR A 374 -9.11 -13.19 -1.77
N THR A 375 -10.22 -12.47 -1.93
CA THR A 375 -10.62 -11.34 -1.07
C THR A 375 -11.15 -11.78 0.30
N GLY A 376 -11.51 -13.04 0.46
CA GLY A 376 -12.08 -13.57 1.71
C GLY A 376 -11.84 -15.05 1.90
N PRO A 377 -12.16 -15.58 3.06
CA PRO A 377 -12.05 -16.99 3.37
C PRO A 377 -13.23 -17.77 2.77
N GLY A 378 -12.94 -18.89 2.18
CA GLY A 378 -13.96 -19.86 1.77
C GLY A 378 -14.06 -20.08 0.25
N PRO A 379 -14.74 -21.15 -0.14
CA PRO A 379 -14.97 -21.46 -1.54
C PRO A 379 -15.89 -20.41 -2.18
N GLY A 380 -15.48 -19.87 -3.32
CA GLY A 380 -16.24 -18.84 -4.04
C GLY A 380 -15.90 -17.40 -3.66
N ALA A 381 -14.88 -17.16 -2.83
CA ALA A 381 -14.34 -15.81 -2.64
C ALA A 381 -13.73 -15.27 -3.95
N ASP A 382 -13.99 -14.00 -4.24
CA ASP A 382 -13.53 -13.35 -5.45
C ASP A 382 -11.99 -13.29 -5.53
N PRO A 383 -11.41 -13.32 -6.73
CA PRO A 383 -9.99 -13.09 -6.90
C PRO A 383 -9.58 -11.71 -6.36
N PHE A 384 -8.53 -11.67 -5.54
CA PHE A 384 -7.94 -10.41 -5.15
C PHE A 384 -7.06 -9.87 -6.29
N VAL A 385 -7.35 -8.65 -6.74
CA VAL A 385 -6.65 -7.98 -7.82
C VAL A 385 -6.31 -6.54 -7.42
N TYR A 386 -5.25 -6.00 -8.01
CA TYR A 386 -4.94 -4.57 -7.93
C TYR A 386 -5.44 -3.85 -9.17
N GLU A 387 -6.37 -2.94 -8.99
CA GLU A 387 -6.87 -2.07 -10.06
C GLU A 387 -5.82 -1.00 -10.43
N PRO A 388 -5.72 -0.57 -11.71
CA PRO A 388 -4.78 0.47 -12.14
C PRO A 388 -5.23 1.88 -11.74
N VAL A 389 -5.61 2.07 -10.49
CA VAL A 389 -6.08 3.33 -9.91
C VAL A 389 -5.00 3.96 -9.03
N PRO A 390 -5.02 5.29 -8.82
CA PRO A 390 -4.16 5.96 -7.85
C PRO A 390 -4.38 5.40 -6.44
N ALA A 391 -3.28 5.08 -5.74
CA ALA A 391 -3.34 4.40 -4.44
C ALA A 391 -2.31 4.98 -3.45
N LEU A 392 -2.68 4.98 -2.17
CA LEU A 392 -1.89 5.54 -1.08
C LEU A 392 -0.68 4.68 -0.74
N ALA A 393 -0.83 3.35 -0.60
CA ALA A 393 0.25 2.45 -0.20
C ALA A 393 1.47 2.51 -1.14
N PRO A 394 1.35 2.34 -2.48
CA PRO A 394 2.50 2.46 -3.37
C PRO A 394 3.13 3.85 -3.35
N THR A 395 2.33 4.90 -3.12
CA THR A 395 2.80 6.29 -2.97
C THR A 395 3.66 6.44 -1.71
N ALA A 396 3.19 5.89 -0.59
CA ALA A 396 3.90 5.95 0.68
C ALA A 396 5.21 5.12 0.63
N TRP A 397 5.20 3.91 0.07
CA TRP A 397 6.41 3.14 -0.13
C TRP A 397 7.43 3.82 -1.05
N ALA A 398 6.96 4.48 -2.12
CA ALA A 398 7.85 5.27 -2.98
C ALA A 398 8.48 6.45 -2.23
N ALA A 399 7.73 7.10 -1.33
CA ALA A 399 8.25 8.17 -0.47
C ALA A 399 9.28 7.63 0.54
N LEU A 400 9.01 6.50 1.19
CA LEU A 400 9.94 5.82 2.11
C LEU A 400 11.22 5.39 1.39
N ALA A 401 11.10 4.79 0.20
CA ALA A 401 12.25 4.37 -0.60
C ALA A 401 13.11 5.57 -1.05
N ALA A 402 12.50 6.70 -1.41
CA ALA A 402 13.20 7.92 -1.75
C ALA A 402 14.01 8.51 -0.58
N ARG A 403 13.55 8.30 0.65
CA ARG A 403 14.22 8.70 1.90
C ARG A 403 15.15 7.62 2.46
N HIS A 404 15.25 6.48 1.79
CA HIS A 404 16.02 5.32 2.27
C HIS A 404 15.59 4.84 3.67
N TYR A 405 14.36 5.11 4.02
CA TYR A 405 13.80 4.70 5.30
C TYR A 405 13.19 3.31 5.20
N ASN A 406 13.74 2.36 5.96
CA ASN A 406 13.20 1.01 6.08
C ASN A 406 12.35 0.91 7.34
N PRO A 407 11.02 0.86 7.24
CA PRO A 407 10.15 0.78 8.41
C PRO A 407 10.23 -0.57 9.14
N LEU A 408 10.78 -1.61 8.50
CA LEU A 408 11.00 -2.94 9.08
C LEU A 408 12.39 -3.10 9.69
N ALA A 409 13.24 -2.09 9.68
CA ALA A 409 14.48 -2.11 10.44
C ALA A 409 14.19 -2.08 11.95
N ALA A 410 14.89 -2.93 12.71
CA ALA A 410 14.76 -3.04 14.16
C ALA A 410 15.30 -1.81 14.92
#